data_c848b2db39b0c4a174198f28867d5686
#
_entry.id   c848b2db39b0c4a174198f28867d5686
#
_cell.length_a   1.000
_cell.length_b   1.000
_cell.length_c   1.000
_cell.angle_alpha   90.00
_cell.angle_beta   90.00
_cell.angle_gamma   90.00
#
_symmetry.space_group_name_H-M   'P 1'
#
loop_
_entity.id
_entity.type
_entity.pdbx_description
1 polymer ?
#
loop_
_entity_poly.entity_id
_entity_poly.type
_entity_poly.pdbx_seq_one_letter_code
_entity_poly.pdbx_strand_id
1 'polypeptide(L)'
;MNISLHQSSKESILQYLLKNNKATAQEIAKAIDISPQAIRRHLKDLESQNLIDYEIMPLKSGRPQHSYYLSQQGRDLFPQNYGDFAVSFLDTMAETVGEKKVTEILAKQWQKKASMYRQYMKGKNIEQRVQQLAEIRRREGYMAELYSLSDTESEKFFFSEHNCAISDVAQSYPQVCGHELEMFASLFPDCKVERTNWIYDGEHRCGYLITNG
;
A
#
# COMPACT_ATOMS: atom_id res chain seq x y z
N MET A 1 -20.60 6.17 27.31
CA MET A 1 -21.14 7.13 26.33
C MET A 1 -21.23 6.43 24.99
N ASN A 2 -22.45 6.05 24.55
CA ASN A 2 -22.67 5.48 23.22
C ASN A 2 -22.62 6.61 22.20
N ILE A 3 -21.51 6.77 21.52
CA ILE A 3 -21.43 7.57 20.30
C ILE A 3 -22.08 6.71 19.23
N SER A 4 -23.38 6.94 18.97
CA SER A 4 -24.06 6.45 17.78
C SER A 4 -23.49 7.21 16.59
N LEU A 5 -22.40 6.71 16.03
CA LEU A 5 -21.92 7.12 14.72
C LEU A 5 -23.03 6.71 13.73
N HIS A 6 -23.69 7.69 13.13
CA HIS A 6 -24.60 7.47 12.01
C HIS A 6 -23.78 6.87 10.86
N GLN A 7 -23.74 5.55 10.84
CA GLN A 7 -23.08 4.79 9.79
C GLN A 7 -23.81 5.06 8.47
N SER A 8 -23.10 5.46 7.45
CA SER A 8 -23.71 5.72 6.15
C SER A 8 -24.28 4.41 5.58
N SER A 9 -25.38 4.51 4.80
CA SER A 9 -25.96 3.32 4.16
C SER A 9 -24.95 2.56 3.29
N LYS A 10 -23.98 3.26 2.69
CA LYS A 10 -22.91 2.62 1.91
C LYS A 10 -21.98 1.80 2.79
N GLU A 11 -21.57 2.30 3.95
CA GLU A 11 -20.77 1.55 4.92
C GLU A 11 -21.49 0.30 5.41
N SER A 12 -22.80 0.44 5.73
CA SER A 12 -23.62 -0.70 6.15
C SER A 12 -23.70 -1.79 5.06
N ILE A 13 -23.81 -1.41 3.78
CA ILE A 13 -23.77 -2.34 2.63
C ILE A 13 -22.42 -3.05 2.56
N LEU A 14 -21.31 -2.30 2.62
CA LEU A 14 -19.97 -2.89 2.55
C LEU A 14 -19.72 -3.85 3.71
N GLN A 15 -20.11 -3.50 4.93
CA GLN A 15 -20.01 -4.38 6.10
C GLN A 15 -20.89 -5.63 5.97
N TYR A 16 -22.09 -5.49 5.43
CA TYR A 16 -22.96 -6.64 5.17
C TYR A 16 -22.32 -7.61 4.18
N LEU A 17 -21.76 -7.09 3.07
CA LEU A 17 -21.05 -7.88 2.09
C LEU A 17 -19.78 -8.53 2.64
N LEU A 18 -19.07 -7.84 3.53
CA LEU A 18 -17.90 -8.43 4.22
C LEU A 18 -18.28 -9.66 5.05
N LYS A 19 -19.39 -9.54 5.81
CA LYS A 19 -19.86 -10.62 6.70
C LYS A 19 -20.47 -11.81 5.95
N ASN A 20 -21.14 -11.56 4.83
CA ASN A 20 -21.92 -12.57 4.11
C ASN A 20 -21.26 -13.05 2.82
N ASN A 21 -20.09 -12.50 2.48
CA ASN A 21 -19.33 -12.77 1.26
C ASN A 21 -20.02 -12.29 -0.02
N LYS A 22 -21.27 -12.74 -0.28
CA LYS A 22 -22.09 -12.34 -1.42
C LYS A 22 -23.54 -12.13 -0.99
N ALA A 23 -24.23 -11.19 -1.65
CA ALA A 23 -25.65 -10.97 -1.41
C ALA A 23 -26.33 -10.25 -2.59
N THR A 24 -27.62 -10.49 -2.76
CA THR A 24 -28.49 -9.77 -3.68
C THR A 24 -28.94 -8.44 -3.09
N ALA A 25 -29.39 -7.52 -3.94
CA ALA A 25 -29.94 -6.25 -3.48
C ALA A 25 -31.15 -6.42 -2.54
N GLN A 26 -31.93 -7.49 -2.69
CA GLN A 26 -33.08 -7.76 -1.83
C GLN A 26 -32.65 -8.25 -0.44
N GLU A 27 -31.66 -9.12 -0.35
CA GLU A 27 -31.11 -9.59 0.93
C GLU A 27 -30.50 -8.45 1.72
N ILE A 28 -29.70 -7.60 1.05
CA ILE A 28 -29.11 -6.41 1.66
C ILE A 28 -30.23 -5.47 2.16
N ALA A 29 -31.22 -5.17 1.32
CA ALA A 29 -32.33 -4.30 1.66
C ALA A 29 -33.07 -4.76 2.92
N LYS A 30 -33.34 -6.05 3.00
CA LYS A 30 -33.99 -6.68 4.17
C LYS A 30 -33.12 -6.61 5.43
N ALA A 31 -31.81 -6.81 5.27
CA ALA A 31 -30.91 -6.90 6.41
C ALA A 31 -30.60 -5.54 7.06
N ILE A 32 -30.55 -4.46 6.28
CA ILE A 32 -30.21 -3.13 6.76
C ILE A 32 -31.40 -2.17 6.83
N ASP A 33 -32.62 -2.70 6.61
CA ASP A 33 -33.91 -2.01 6.66
C ASP A 33 -33.97 -0.74 5.78
N ILE A 34 -33.53 -0.89 4.52
CA ILE A 34 -33.56 0.16 3.50
C ILE A 34 -34.30 -0.37 2.27
N SER A 35 -35.03 0.52 1.57
CA SER A 35 -35.79 0.11 0.40
C SER A 35 -34.89 -0.51 -0.69
N PRO A 36 -35.35 -1.57 -1.40
CA PRO A 36 -34.59 -2.19 -2.48
C PRO A 36 -34.16 -1.22 -3.60
N GLN A 37 -34.97 -0.18 -3.82
CA GLN A 37 -34.65 0.85 -4.81
C GLN A 37 -33.47 1.72 -4.36
N ALA A 38 -33.44 2.14 -3.09
CA ALA A 38 -32.33 2.90 -2.52
C ALA A 38 -31.04 2.05 -2.51
N ILE A 39 -31.13 0.76 -2.14
CA ILE A 39 -29.99 -0.16 -2.19
C ILE A 39 -29.43 -0.28 -3.61
N ARG A 40 -30.27 -0.46 -4.65
CA ARG A 40 -29.77 -0.51 -6.03
C ARG A 40 -29.01 0.74 -6.44
N ARG A 41 -29.45 1.92 -5.99
CA ARG A 41 -28.73 3.18 -6.24
C ARG A 41 -27.37 3.18 -5.56
N HIS A 42 -27.31 2.80 -4.27
CA HIS A 42 -26.04 2.71 -3.55
C HIS A 42 -25.10 1.67 -4.13
N LEU A 43 -25.60 0.49 -4.54
CA LEU A 43 -24.80 -0.54 -5.19
C LEU A 43 -24.21 -0.04 -6.51
N LYS A 44 -24.98 0.69 -7.33
CA LYS A 44 -24.46 1.30 -8.56
C LYS A 44 -23.35 2.32 -8.28
N ASP A 45 -23.50 3.12 -7.23
CA ASP A 45 -22.46 4.08 -6.82
C ASP A 45 -21.19 3.37 -6.32
N LEU A 46 -21.34 2.31 -5.53
CA LEU A 46 -20.20 1.52 -5.01
C LEU A 46 -19.47 0.76 -6.14
N GLU A 47 -20.21 0.24 -7.11
CA GLU A 47 -19.69 -0.38 -8.32
C GLU A 47 -18.88 0.62 -9.15
N SER A 48 -19.40 1.84 -9.37
CA SER A 48 -18.71 2.89 -10.10
C SER A 48 -17.40 3.35 -9.41
N GLN A 49 -17.28 3.13 -8.11
CA GLN A 49 -16.08 3.37 -7.31
C GLN A 49 -15.15 2.15 -7.24
N ASN A 50 -15.46 1.06 -7.95
CA ASN A 50 -14.75 -0.21 -7.92
C ASN A 50 -14.65 -0.85 -6.51
N LEU A 51 -15.57 -0.54 -5.60
CA LEU A 51 -15.60 -1.09 -4.25
C LEU A 51 -16.33 -2.44 -4.16
N ILE A 52 -17.25 -2.68 -5.06
CA ILE A 52 -17.98 -3.94 -5.20
C ILE A 52 -17.99 -4.38 -6.65
N ASP A 53 -18.22 -5.67 -6.82
CA ASP A 53 -18.44 -6.30 -8.11
C ASP A 53 -19.65 -7.22 -8.02
N TYR A 54 -20.11 -7.80 -9.12
CA TYR A 54 -21.24 -8.72 -9.09
C TYR A 54 -21.07 -9.89 -10.06
N GLU A 55 -21.76 -10.97 -9.76
CA GLU A 55 -21.97 -12.09 -10.67
C GLU A 55 -23.46 -12.21 -11.01
N ILE A 56 -23.73 -12.67 -12.23
CA ILE A 56 -25.12 -12.90 -12.69
C ILE A 56 -25.54 -14.29 -12.26
N MET A 57 -26.57 -14.38 -11.43
CA MET A 57 -27.18 -15.64 -11.03
C MET A 57 -28.36 -15.98 -11.95
N PRO A 58 -28.28 -17.07 -12.70
CA PRO A 58 -29.43 -17.53 -13.50
C PRO A 58 -30.53 -18.03 -12.56
N LEU A 59 -31.75 -17.56 -12.79
CA LEU A 59 -32.93 -18.09 -12.12
C LEU A 59 -33.63 -19.09 -13.04
N LYS A 60 -34.20 -20.15 -12.46
CA LYS A 60 -34.99 -21.14 -13.22
C LYS A 60 -36.19 -20.52 -13.94
N SER A 61 -36.72 -19.39 -13.46
CA SER A 61 -37.77 -18.59 -14.04
C SER A 61 -37.61 -17.14 -13.61
N GLY A 62 -37.77 -16.16 -14.51
CA GLY A 62 -37.67 -14.75 -14.24
C GLY A 62 -36.38 -14.09 -14.73
N ARG A 63 -36.20 -12.80 -14.40
CA ARG A 63 -35.05 -12.02 -14.80
C ARG A 63 -33.82 -12.46 -13.99
N PRO A 64 -32.61 -12.61 -14.60
CA PRO A 64 -31.39 -12.91 -13.89
C PRO A 64 -31.15 -11.91 -12.75
N GLN A 65 -30.61 -12.41 -11.65
CA GLN A 65 -30.36 -11.63 -10.44
C GLN A 65 -28.86 -11.41 -10.26
N HIS A 66 -28.47 -10.20 -9.80
CA HIS A 66 -27.10 -9.89 -9.47
C HIS A 66 -26.83 -10.27 -8.01
N SER A 67 -25.74 -10.97 -7.78
CA SER A 67 -25.16 -11.25 -6.47
C SER A 67 -23.88 -10.42 -6.33
N TYR A 68 -23.91 -9.45 -5.44
CA TYR A 68 -22.82 -8.49 -5.22
C TYR A 68 -21.84 -8.99 -4.18
N TYR A 69 -20.56 -8.64 -4.34
CA TYR A 69 -19.49 -8.96 -3.41
C TYR A 69 -18.45 -7.83 -3.38
N LEU A 70 -17.63 -7.78 -2.32
CA LEU A 70 -16.55 -6.80 -2.23
C LEU A 70 -15.45 -7.11 -3.25
N SER A 71 -15.05 -6.11 -4.00
CA SER A 71 -13.78 -6.12 -4.73
C SER A 71 -12.59 -6.16 -3.76
N GLN A 72 -11.37 -6.32 -4.26
CA GLN A 72 -10.17 -6.15 -3.41
C GLN A 72 -10.12 -4.74 -2.82
N GLN A 73 -10.36 -3.70 -3.63
CA GLN A 73 -10.39 -2.31 -3.17
C GLN A 73 -11.46 -2.06 -2.09
N GLY A 74 -12.62 -2.70 -2.20
CA GLY A 74 -13.65 -2.64 -1.17
C GLY A 74 -13.26 -3.35 0.13
N ARG A 75 -12.50 -4.45 0.05
CA ARG A 75 -11.94 -5.13 1.24
C ARG A 75 -10.87 -4.30 1.93
N ASP A 76 -10.06 -3.58 1.17
CA ASP A 76 -8.96 -2.74 1.69
C ASP A 76 -9.46 -1.52 2.48
N LEU A 77 -10.75 -1.17 2.38
CA LEU A 77 -11.37 -0.14 3.23
C LEU A 77 -11.57 -0.56 4.69
N PHE A 78 -11.51 -1.87 4.97
CA PHE A 78 -11.66 -2.36 6.33
C PHE A 78 -10.32 -2.37 7.06
N PRO A 79 -10.32 -2.12 8.39
CA PRO A 79 -9.10 -2.13 9.18
C PRO A 79 -8.31 -3.40 8.97
N GLN A 80 -7.02 -3.25 8.72
CA GLN A 80 -6.06 -4.33 8.58
C GLN A 80 -4.98 -4.12 9.64
N ASN A 81 -4.54 -5.19 10.27
CA ASN A 81 -3.57 -5.14 11.36
C ASN A 81 -2.21 -5.72 10.93
N TYR A 82 -1.81 -5.46 9.68
CA TYR A 82 -0.54 -6.00 9.16
C TYR A 82 0.68 -5.37 9.82
N GLY A 83 0.62 -4.09 10.17
CA GLY A 83 1.72 -3.39 10.82
C GLY A 83 2.01 -3.97 12.20
N ASP A 84 1.00 -4.01 13.07
CA ASP A 84 1.13 -4.58 14.41
C ASP A 84 1.56 -6.06 14.37
N PHE A 85 0.99 -6.84 13.44
CA PHE A 85 1.38 -8.24 13.26
C PHE A 85 2.86 -8.36 12.87
N ALA A 86 3.34 -7.51 11.95
CA ALA A 86 4.73 -7.52 11.51
C ALA A 86 5.68 -7.16 12.67
N VAL A 87 5.35 -6.13 13.46
CA VAL A 87 6.13 -5.74 14.65
C VAL A 87 6.15 -6.87 15.66
N SER A 88 4.99 -7.39 16.07
CA SER A 88 4.88 -8.49 17.03
C SER A 88 5.63 -9.75 16.56
N PHE A 89 5.61 -10.04 15.28
CA PHE A 89 6.37 -11.14 14.70
C PHE A 89 7.89 -10.93 14.81
N LEU A 90 8.35 -9.70 14.52
CA LEU A 90 9.78 -9.35 14.66
C LEU A 90 10.22 -9.36 16.12
N ASP A 91 9.38 -8.91 17.06
CA ASP A 91 9.64 -8.98 18.50
C ASP A 91 9.82 -10.45 18.94
N THR A 92 8.88 -11.32 18.54
CA THR A 92 8.98 -12.76 18.82
C THR A 92 10.24 -13.39 18.22
N MET A 93 10.63 -12.97 17.03
CA MET A 93 11.90 -13.39 16.42
C MET A 93 13.10 -12.89 17.21
N ALA A 94 13.09 -11.63 17.67
CA ALA A 94 14.19 -11.07 18.48
C ALA A 94 14.37 -11.82 19.80
N GLU A 95 13.27 -12.17 20.48
CA GLU A 95 13.27 -13.01 21.69
C GLU A 95 13.80 -14.44 21.41
N THR A 96 13.48 -15.01 20.24
CA THR A 96 13.81 -16.41 19.93
C THR A 96 15.22 -16.60 19.40
N VAL A 97 15.69 -15.73 18.50
CA VAL A 97 16.96 -15.90 17.79
C VAL A 97 17.95 -14.75 18.04
N GLY A 98 17.54 -13.72 18.78
CA GLY A 98 18.33 -12.54 19.14
C GLY A 98 18.25 -11.41 18.09
N GLU A 99 18.35 -10.16 18.55
CA GLU A 99 18.24 -8.94 17.74
C GLU A 99 19.21 -8.90 16.55
N LYS A 100 20.45 -9.34 16.78
CA LYS A 100 21.46 -9.39 15.71
C LYS A 100 20.99 -10.24 14.53
N LYS A 101 20.35 -11.37 14.80
CA LYS A 101 19.85 -12.25 13.75
C LYS A 101 18.66 -11.65 13.02
N VAL A 102 17.80 -10.94 13.73
CA VAL A 102 16.68 -10.19 13.12
C VAL A 102 17.21 -9.12 12.17
N THR A 103 18.22 -8.35 12.59
CA THR A 103 18.88 -7.36 11.73
C THR A 103 19.46 -7.98 10.45
N GLU A 104 20.13 -9.13 10.55
CA GLU A 104 20.65 -9.87 9.39
C GLU A 104 19.51 -10.33 8.44
N ILE A 105 18.38 -10.76 9.01
CA ILE A 105 17.19 -11.18 8.23
C ILE A 105 16.58 -10.00 7.49
N LEU A 106 16.43 -8.85 8.16
CA LEU A 106 15.93 -7.62 7.56
C LEU A 106 16.86 -7.13 6.44
N ALA A 107 18.16 -7.12 6.64
CA ALA A 107 19.14 -6.79 5.60
C ALA A 107 18.99 -7.71 4.37
N LYS A 108 18.84 -9.01 4.61
CA LYS A 108 18.64 -10.01 3.53
C LYS A 108 17.32 -9.79 2.78
N GLN A 109 16.27 -9.37 3.46
CA GLN A 109 15.00 -9.00 2.84
C GLN A 109 15.19 -7.84 1.84
N TRP A 110 15.89 -6.78 2.24
CA TRP A 110 16.17 -5.64 1.37
C TRP A 110 17.08 -6.01 0.19
N GLN A 111 18.03 -6.90 0.38
CA GLN A 111 18.87 -7.43 -0.71
C GLN A 111 18.03 -8.21 -1.74
N LYS A 112 17.07 -9.03 -1.29
CA LYS A 112 16.11 -9.70 -2.19
C LYS A 112 15.26 -8.70 -2.94
N LYS A 113 14.78 -7.66 -2.25
CA LYS A 113 13.98 -6.58 -2.84
C LYS A 113 14.78 -5.83 -3.91
N ALA A 114 16.05 -5.50 -3.64
CA ALA A 114 16.96 -4.94 -4.64
C ALA A 114 17.06 -5.81 -5.90
N SER A 115 17.17 -7.13 -5.73
CA SER A 115 17.24 -8.06 -6.85
C SER A 115 15.98 -8.08 -7.69
N MET A 116 14.80 -7.97 -7.07
CA MET A 116 13.52 -7.82 -7.76
C MET A 116 13.44 -6.49 -8.52
N TYR A 117 13.80 -5.38 -7.88
CA TYR A 117 13.79 -4.06 -8.51
C TYR A 117 14.66 -4.03 -9.78
N ARG A 118 15.87 -4.63 -9.74
CA ARG A 118 16.76 -4.72 -10.91
C ARG A 118 16.11 -5.44 -12.11
N GLN A 119 15.14 -6.32 -11.89
CA GLN A 119 14.41 -6.98 -12.99
C GLN A 119 13.48 -6.01 -13.72
N TYR A 120 12.94 -5.00 -13.03
CA TYR A 120 12.04 -3.99 -13.58
C TYR A 120 12.77 -2.73 -14.04
N MET A 121 13.90 -2.38 -13.39
CA MET A 121 14.70 -1.21 -13.70
C MET A 121 15.63 -1.50 -14.89
N LYS A 122 15.14 -1.21 -16.11
CA LYS A 122 15.87 -1.42 -17.38
C LYS A 122 16.28 -0.12 -18.07
N GLY A 123 16.14 1.01 -17.37
CA GLY A 123 16.53 2.34 -17.86
C GLY A 123 18.02 2.39 -18.23
N LYS A 124 18.32 3.06 -19.35
CA LYS A 124 19.69 3.16 -19.88
C LYS A 124 20.48 4.30 -19.24
N ASN A 125 19.81 5.29 -18.70
CA ASN A 125 20.39 6.45 -18.04
C ASN A 125 19.81 6.61 -16.61
N ILE A 126 20.39 7.50 -15.85
CA ILE A 126 20.01 7.75 -14.45
C ILE A 126 18.55 8.20 -14.34
N GLU A 127 18.10 9.11 -15.20
CA GLU A 127 16.73 9.64 -15.19
C GLU A 127 15.69 8.53 -15.33
N GLN A 128 15.84 7.66 -16.34
CA GLN A 128 14.93 6.52 -16.55
C GLN A 128 14.92 5.57 -15.35
N ARG A 129 16.10 5.31 -14.75
CA ARG A 129 16.19 4.43 -13.58
C ARG A 129 15.51 5.03 -12.35
N VAL A 130 15.69 6.32 -12.09
CA VAL A 130 15.04 6.98 -10.95
C VAL A 130 13.52 7.09 -11.16
N GLN A 131 13.05 7.33 -12.39
CA GLN A 131 11.63 7.28 -12.74
C GLN A 131 11.04 5.89 -12.46
N GLN A 132 11.72 4.82 -12.89
CA GLN A 132 11.30 3.44 -12.63
C GLN A 132 11.28 3.10 -11.14
N LEU A 133 12.27 3.59 -10.37
CA LEU A 133 12.26 3.47 -8.92
C LEU A 133 11.01 4.12 -8.31
N ALA A 134 10.70 5.36 -8.70
CA ALA A 134 9.53 6.07 -8.20
C ALA A 134 8.22 5.33 -8.54
N GLU A 135 8.11 4.75 -9.74
CA GLU A 135 6.95 3.94 -10.12
C GLU A 135 6.80 2.68 -9.27
N ILE A 136 7.89 1.96 -9.02
CA ILE A 136 7.88 0.76 -8.17
C ILE A 136 7.42 1.15 -6.76
N ARG A 137 8.00 2.21 -6.20
CA ARG A 137 7.68 2.65 -4.83
C ARG A 137 6.22 3.09 -4.70
N ARG A 138 5.65 3.78 -5.70
CA ARG A 138 4.22 4.12 -5.70
C ARG A 138 3.34 2.88 -5.68
N ARG A 139 3.70 1.83 -6.42
CA ARG A 139 2.96 0.55 -6.42
C ARG A 139 3.05 -0.18 -5.07
N GLU A 140 4.10 0.06 -4.31
CA GLU A 140 4.29 -0.48 -2.96
C GLU A 140 3.62 0.36 -1.86
N GLY A 141 2.89 1.42 -2.22
CA GLY A 141 2.12 2.24 -1.28
C GLY A 141 2.86 3.46 -0.74
N TYR A 142 4.07 3.77 -1.25
CA TYR A 142 4.75 5.02 -0.92
C TYR A 142 4.23 6.16 -1.80
N MET A 143 4.07 7.36 -1.23
CA MET A 143 3.77 8.57 -2.00
C MET A 143 5.08 9.14 -2.55
N ALA A 144 5.62 8.46 -3.57
CA ALA A 144 6.93 8.76 -4.13
C ALA A 144 6.84 9.85 -5.21
N GLU A 145 7.70 10.84 -5.10
CA GLU A 145 7.86 11.94 -6.07
C GLU A 145 9.31 12.06 -6.51
N LEU A 146 9.51 12.59 -7.71
CA LEU A 146 10.81 12.78 -8.32
C LEU A 146 10.95 14.19 -8.85
N TYR A 147 12.05 14.85 -8.53
CA TYR A 147 12.41 16.18 -9.00
C TYR A 147 13.78 16.13 -9.64
N SER A 148 13.90 16.69 -10.87
CA SER A 148 15.19 16.92 -11.48
C SER A 148 15.79 18.20 -10.91
N LEU A 149 17.00 18.09 -10.39
CA LEU A 149 17.83 19.21 -9.92
C LEU A 149 19.07 19.39 -10.78
N SER A 150 19.08 18.73 -11.96
CA SER A 150 20.20 18.72 -12.88
C SER A 150 20.53 20.14 -13.37
N ASP A 151 21.79 20.45 -13.43
CA ASP A 151 22.34 21.66 -14.02
C ASP A 151 23.19 21.32 -15.27
N THR A 152 23.92 22.29 -15.82
CA THR A 152 24.77 22.09 -17.00
C THR A 152 25.98 21.17 -16.74
N GLU A 153 26.34 20.92 -15.49
CA GLU A 153 27.56 20.21 -15.12
C GLU A 153 27.29 18.81 -14.55
N SER A 154 26.08 18.59 -13.98
CA SER A 154 25.77 17.32 -13.31
C SER A 154 24.30 16.95 -13.33
N GLU A 155 24.03 15.67 -13.55
CA GLU A 155 22.69 15.11 -13.39
C GLU A 155 22.44 14.83 -11.91
N LYS A 156 21.42 15.51 -11.35
CA LYS A 156 21.00 15.39 -9.95
C LYS A 156 19.50 15.18 -9.87
N PHE A 157 19.08 14.22 -9.09
CA PHE A 157 17.67 13.92 -8.85
C PHE A 157 17.39 13.90 -7.36
N PHE A 158 16.32 14.57 -6.97
CA PHE A 158 15.77 14.46 -5.64
C PHE A 158 14.56 13.54 -5.67
N PHE A 159 14.68 12.41 -5.00
CA PHE A 159 13.63 11.42 -4.84
C PHE A 159 13.07 11.53 -3.43
N SER A 160 11.75 11.68 -3.29
CA SER A 160 11.09 11.83 -1.99
C SER A 160 9.92 10.88 -1.81
N GLU A 161 9.68 10.47 -0.56
CA GLU A 161 8.55 9.66 -0.14
C GLU A 161 7.84 10.38 1.01
N HIS A 162 6.58 10.81 0.78
CA HIS A 162 5.81 11.62 1.72
C HIS A 162 5.07 10.77 2.77
N ASN A 163 5.09 9.45 2.64
CA ASN A 163 4.62 8.50 3.64
C ASN A 163 5.56 7.31 3.71
N CYS A 164 5.54 6.63 4.83
CA CYS A 164 6.25 5.35 5.00
C CYS A 164 5.23 4.20 4.97
N ALA A 165 5.27 3.36 3.93
CA ALA A 165 4.37 2.23 3.79
C ALA A 165 4.61 1.11 4.83
N ILE A 166 5.73 1.19 5.55
CA ILE A 166 6.12 0.27 6.63
C ILE A 166 6.35 1.02 7.95
N SER A 167 5.57 2.09 8.21
CA SER A 167 5.75 3.01 9.34
C SER A 167 5.91 2.29 10.68
N ASP A 168 5.03 1.33 10.97
CA ASP A 168 5.01 0.63 12.26
C ASP A 168 6.31 -0.17 12.48
N VAL A 169 6.76 -0.86 11.43
CA VAL A 169 8.04 -1.59 11.45
C VAL A 169 9.23 -0.63 11.57
N ALA A 170 9.23 0.46 10.80
CA ALA A 170 10.33 1.42 10.80
C ALA A 170 10.44 2.18 12.14
N GLN A 171 9.33 2.40 12.84
CA GLN A 171 9.30 2.99 14.16
C GLN A 171 9.89 2.06 15.22
N SER A 172 9.56 0.77 15.17
CA SER A 172 10.02 -0.24 16.13
C SER A 172 11.41 -0.78 15.80
N TYR A 173 11.77 -0.83 14.52
CA TYR A 173 13.02 -1.37 13.98
C TYR A 173 13.69 -0.38 13.01
N PRO A 174 14.20 0.77 13.48
CA PRO A 174 14.70 1.85 12.61
C PRO A 174 15.89 1.45 11.71
N GLN A 175 16.57 0.35 12.02
CA GLN A 175 17.62 -0.21 11.16
C GLN A 175 17.13 -0.59 9.75
N VAL A 176 15.82 -0.85 9.56
CA VAL A 176 15.27 -1.12 8.23
C VAL A 176 15.48 0.04 7.26
N CYS A 177 15.47 1.28 7.78
CA CYS A 177 15.70 2.47 6.97
C CYS A 177 17.16 2.57 6.48
N GLY A 178 18.13 2.04 7.27
CA GLY A 178 19.53 1.93 6.83
C GLY A 178 19.67 0.93 5.68
N HIS A 179 19.08 -0.24 5.82
CA HIS A 179 19.07 -1.27 4.77
C HIS A 179 18.34 -0.82 3.50
N GLU A 180 17.31 0.02 3.63
CA GLU A 180 16.64 0.64 2.48
C GLU A 180 17.57 1.58 1.72
N LEU A 181 18.32 2.44 2.42
CA LEU A 181 19.32 3.31 1.81
C LEU A 181 20.41 2.49 1.09
N GLU A 182 20.90 1.41 1.72
CA GLU A 182 21.85 0.48 1.10
C GLU A 182 21.25 -0.18 -0.16
N MET A 183 19.96 -0.54 -0.11
CA MET A 183 19.24 -1.05 -1.28
C MET A 183 19.25 -0.03 -2.41
N PHE A 184 18.86 1.22 -2.15
CA PHE A 184 18.87 2.28 -3.17
C PHE A 184 20.27 2.48 -3.74
N ALA A 185 21.30 2.59 -2.92
CA ALA A 185 22.68 2.71 -3.38
C ALA A 185 23.07 1.53 -4.30
N SER A 186 22.63 0.33 -3.98
CA SER A 186 22.92 -0.87 -4.80
C SER A 186 22.21 -0.89 -6.16
N LEU A 187 21.13 -0.10 -6.33
CA LEU A 187 20.42 0.06 -7.61
C LEU A 187 21.09 1.07 -8.53
N PHE A 188 21.90 1.95 -7.97
CA PHE A 188 22.62 3.01 -8.69
C PHE A 188 24.13 2.93 -8.41
N PRO A 189 24.82 1.83 -8.85
CA PRO A 189 26.22 1.60 -8.53
C PRO A 189 27.19 2.63 -9.15
N ASP A 190 26.71 3.37 -10.15
CA ASP A 190 27.39 4.44 -10.87
C ASP A 190 27.03 5.84 -10.35
N CYS A 191 26.27 5.92 -9.25
CA CYS A 191 25.80 7.16 -8.66
C CYS A 191 26.08 7.20 -7.16
N LYS A 192 26.15 8.41 -6.61
CA LYS A 192 26.09 8.63 -5.17
C LYS A 192 24.63 8.76 -4.74
N VAL A 193 24.20 7.99 -3.72
CA VAL A 193 22.87 8.05 -3.13
C VAL A 193 23.01 8.46 -1.67
N GLU A 194 22.42 9.59 -1.30
CA GLU A 194 22.46 10.14 0.05
C GLU A 194 21.05 10.42 0.57
N ARG A 195 20.78 10.04 1.82
CA ARG A 195 19.54 10.46 2.49
C ARG A 195 19.71 11.89 2.97
N THR A 196 18.81 12.79 2.59
CA THR A 196 18.80 14.21 2.96
C THR A 196 17.75 14.56 4.01
N ASN A 197 16.64 13.82 4.02
CA ASN A 197 15.51 14.01 4.95
C ASN A 197 15.06 12.63 5.47
N TRP A 198 14.61 12.59 6.72
CA TRP A 198 14.15 11.35 7.34
C TRP A 198 12.95 11.60 8.25
N ILE A 199 11.84 10.89 8.01
CA ILE A 199 10.58 11.05 8.75
C ILE A 199 10.81 10.84 10.26
N TYR A 200 11.67 9.91 10.64
CA TYR A 200 11.95 9.60 12.05
C TYR A 200 12.94 10.59 12.72
N ASP A 201 13.46 11.53 11.96
CA ASP A 201 14.27 12.65 12.47
C ASP A 201 13.48 13.97 12.54
N GLY A 202 12.16 13.87 12.54
CA GLY A 202 11.23 14.98 12.63
C GLY A 202 10.86 15.63 11.30
N GLU A 203 11.34 15.10 10.18
CA GLU A 203 11.01 15.58 8.86
C GLU A 203 9.64 15.04 8.40
N HIS A 204 8.95 15.76 7.50
CA HIS A 204 7.63 15.35 6.98
C HIS A 204 7.71 14.34 5.82
N ARG A 205 8.91 13.97 5.39
CA ARG A 205 9.18 13.02 4.29
C ARG A 205 10.56 12.38 4.43
N CYS A 206 10.75 11.25 3.75
CA CYS A 206 12.09 10.75 3.45
C CYS A 206 12.55 11.33 2.10
N GLY A 207 13.76 11.86 2.05
CA GLY A 207 14.36 12.45 0.86
C GLY A 207 15.72 11.82 0.55
N TYR A 208 15.98 11.61 -0.72
CA TYR A 208 17.22 11.01 -1.20
C TYR A 208 17.74 11.83 -2.39
N LEU A 209 19.00 12.23 -2.31
CA LEU A 209 19.71 12.85 -3.40
C LEU A 209 20.49 11.78 -4.17
N ILE A 210 20.25 11.69 -5.47
CA ILE A 210 20.91 10.76 -6.38
C ILE A 210 21.68 11.58 -7.39
N THR A 211 23.01 11.49 -7.38
CA THR A 211 23.92 12.25 -8.23
C THR A 211 24.77 11.32 -9.06
N ASN A 212 24.99 11.68 -10.31
CA ASN A 212 25.94 10.96 -11.17
C ASN A 212 27.34 11.03 -10.54
N GLY A 213 28.02 9.89 -10.48
CA GLY A 213 29.35 9.78 -9.90
C GLY A 213 30.44 10.35 -10.83
#